data_dc9a7b2ae1f1d1615d07c5527dfa438e
#
_entry.id   dc9a7b2ae1f1d1615d07c5527dfa438e
#
_cell.length_a   1.000
_cell.length_b   1.000
_cell.length_c   1.000
_cell.angle_alpha   90.00
_cell.angle_beta   90.00
_cell.angle_gamma   90.00
#
_symmetry.space_group_name_H-M   'P 1'
#
loop_
_entity.id
_entity.type
_entity.pdbx_description
1 polymer ?
#
loop_
_entity_poly.entity_id
_entity_poly.type
_entity_poly.pdbx_seq_one_letter_code
_entity_poly.pdbx_strand_id
1 'polypeptide(L)'
;GTIWINNSESNLDRKQQVALLSRLLCIQKNGLFQQDNISDFNDRARAILANKNILSPLSIYELFLAEITLDNKCFIACDQTPNNMYYLKEILLYFPNAKVINMVRDQRDVLLSQKNKWKRRFLGASAIPFYETIRSYINYHPILSSKIWNSSLEYTAKFTNNSRVWVVRFEDLLVEPIRIIKEVCQFLEIDFNKEMLKVPVIGSSTHQDVRNRLLIDSSKKEKWKNGGLNSAEIYLSQLVTNR
;
A
#
# COMPACT_ATOMS: atom_id res chain seq x y z
N GLY A 1 -5.34 -9.31 3.79
CA GLY A 1 -6.64 -9.28 3.08
C GLY A 1 -7.66 -10.27 3.63
N THR A 2 -7.27 -11.49 3.98
CA THR A 2 -8.18 -12.54 4.48
C THR A 2 -8.70 -12.28 5.89
N ILE A 3 -8.03 -11.49 6.69
CA ILE A 3 -8.47 -11.16 8.06
C ILE A 3 -9.79 -10.38 8.04
N TRP A 4 -10.00 -9.54 7.06
CA TRP A 4 -11.19 -8.69 6.94
C TRP A 4 -12.48 -9.45 6.59
N ILE A 5 -12.37 -10.55 5.84
CA ILE A 5 -13.55 -11.17 5.21
C ILE A 5 -14.21 -12.21 6.10
N ASN A 6 -13.43 -13.07 6.76
CA ASN A 6 -13.99 -14.29 7.35
C ASN A 6 -13.90 -14.35 8.88
N ASN A 7 -13.12 -13.51 9.56
CA ASN A 7 -12.82 -13.66 10.98
C ASN A 7 -12.69 -12.34 11.75
N SER A 8 -13.18 -11.23 11.22
CA SER A 8 -13.03 -9.92 11.88
C SER A 8 -13.66 -9.88 13.29
N GLU A 9 -14.73 -10.63 13.51
CA GLU A 9 -15.49 -10.67 14.76
C GLU A 9 -15.25 -11.94 15.58
N SER A 10 -14.54 -12.94 15.04
CA SER A 10 -14.25 -14.16 15.79
C SER A 10 -13.23 -13.89 16.90
N ASN A 11 -13.50 -14.41 18.10
CA ASN A 11 -12.55 -14.33 19.19
C ASN A 11 -11.41 -15.33 18.98
N LEU A 12 -10.19 -14.84 19.10
CA LEU A 12 -8.98 -15.66 19.03
C LEU A 12 -8.58 -16.12 20.43
N ASP A 13 -8.11 -17.35 20.57
CA ASP A 13 -7.46 -17.79 21.79
C ASP A 13 -6.13 -17.03 22.01
N ARG A 14 -5.58 -17.12 23.23
CA ARG A 14 -4.37 -16.37 23.60
C ARG A 14 -3.17 -16.70 22.71
N LYS A 15 -3.03 -17.94 22.32
CA LYS A 15 -1.93 -18.42 21.45
C LYS A 15 -2.05 -17.81 20.05
N GLN A 16 -3.26 -17.80 19.51
CA GLN A 16 -3.57 -17.20 18.22
C GLN A 16 -3.36 -15.66 18.24
N GLN A 17 -3.78 -14.99 19.33
CA GLN A 17 -3.55 -13.55 19.51
C GLN A 17 -2.06 -13.21 19.48
N VAL A 18 -1.24 -13.94 20.24
CA VAL A 18 0.23 -13.76 20.27
C VAL A 18 0.81 -14.00 18.88
N ALA A 19 0.43 -15.09 18.21
CA ALA A 19 0.94 -15.44 16.89
C ALA A 19 0.60 -14.35 15.85
N LEU A 20 -0.63 -13.84 15.86
CA LEU A 20 -1.04 -12.77 14.94
C LEU A 20 -0.27 -11.47 15.19
N LEU A 21 -0.19 -11.03 16.44
CA LEU A 21 0.50 -9.77 16.79
C LEU A 21 2.00 -9.88 16.53
N SER A 22 2.65 -11.00 16.87
CA SER A 22 4.07 -11.24 16.58
C SER A 22 4.35 -11.16 15.09
N ARG A 23 3.49 -11.74 14.26
CA ARG A 23 3.62 -11.68 12.81
C ARG A 23 3.48 -10.27 12.27
N LEU A 24 2.52 -9.47 12.77
CA LEU A 24 2.34 -8.08 12.36
C LEU A 24 3.56 -7.25 12.73
N LEU A 25 4.08 -7.38 13.95
CA LEU A 25 5.29 -6.71 14.41
C LEU A 25 6.53 -7.08 13.58
N CYS A 26 6.69 -8.37 13.27
CA CYS A 26 7.76 -8.88 12.43
C CYS A 26 7.70 -8.28 11.02
N ILE A 27 6.54 -8.30 10.38
CA ILE A 27 6.34 -7.74 9.03
C ILE A 27 6.64 -6.23 9.00
N GLN A 28 6.19 -5.51 10.02
CA GLN A 28 6.43 -4.07 10.12
C GLN A 28 7.91 -3.74 10.23
N LYS A 29 8.66 -4.51 11.01
CA LYS A 29 10.10 -4.26 11.23
C LYS A 29 10.99 -4.80 10.12
N ASN A 30 10.74 -6.02 9.67
CA ASN A 30 11.64 -6.77 8.77
C ASN A 30 11.14 -6.77 7.31
N GLY A 31 9.87 -6.41 7.08
CA GLY A 31 9.23 -6.50 5.77
C GLY A 31 8.53 -7.86 5.50
N LEU A 32 7.69 -7.85 4.48
CA LEU A 32 6.81 -8.99 4.16
C LEU A 32 7.55 -10.28 3.81
N PHE A 33 8.74 -10.18 3.26
CA PHE A 33 9.54 -11.34 2.78
C PHE A 33 10.59 -11.84 3.79
N GLN A 34 10.71 -11.20 4.95
CA GLN A 34 11.68 -11.56 6.00
C GLN A 34 10.94 -11.92 7.29
N GLN A 35 10.25 -13.06 7.28
CA GLN A 35 9.42 -13.52 8.40
C GLN A 35 10.03 -14.72 9.15
N ASP A 36 11.30 -15.03 8.93
CA ASP A 36 11.94 -16.23 9.49
C ASP A 36 12.05 -16.19 11.03
N ASN A 37 12.06 -14.99 11.62
CA ASN A 37 12.24 -14.77 13.05
C ASN A 37 10.98 -14.20 13.73
N ILE A 38 9.80 -14.72 13.40
CA ILE A 38 8.53 -14.27 14.04
C ILE A 38 8.58 -14.51 15.55
N SER A 39 9.24 -15.60 16.02
CA SER A 39 9.41 -15.93 17.43
C SER A 39 10.04 -14.84 18.26
N ASP A 40 10.93 -14.03 17.68
CA ASP A 40 11.64 -12.93 18.38
C ASP A 40 10.70 -11.82 18.85
N PHE A 41 9.50 -11.80 18.29
CA PHE A 41 8.44 -10.82 18.64
C PHE A 41 7.43 -11.36 19.65
N ASN A 42 7.53 -12.64 20.05
CA ASN A 42 6.53 -13.26 20.94
C ASN A 42 6.48 -12.61 22.32
N ASP A 43 7.63 -12.28 22.92
CA ASP A 43 7.65 -11.70 24.25
C ASP A 43 7.10 -10.27 24.24
N ARG A 44 7.39 -9.49 23.19
CA ARG A 44 6.77 -8.20 22.99
C ARG A 44 5.26 -8.32 22.79
N ALA A 45 4.80 -9.25 21.97
CA ALA A 45 3.38 -9.49 21.74
C ALA A 45 2.67 -9.91 23.04
N ARG A 46 3.29 -10.78 23.86
CA ARG A 46 2.77 -11.16 25.18
C ARG A 46 2.66 -9.96 26.13
N ALA A 47 3.68 -9.12 26.17
CA ALA A 47 3.68 -7.91 27.01
C ALA A 47 2.55 -6.94 26.61
N ILE A 48 2.38 -6.66 25.32
CA ILE A 48 1.30 -5.80 24.78
C ILE A 48 -0.07 -6.37 25.14
N LEU A 49 -0.22 -7.69 25.08
CA LEU A 49 -1.48 -8.37 25.34
C LEU A 49 -1.75 -8.65 26.83
N ALA A 50 -0.79 -8.45 27.74
CA ALA A 50 -0.84 -8.95 29.14
C ALA A 50 -2.16 -8.65 29.85
N ASN A 51 -2.66 -7.42 29.75
CA ASN A 51 -3.86 -6.94 30.42
C ASN A 51 -5.06 -6.81 29.48
N LYS A 52 -5.06 -7.51 28.35
CA LYS A 52 -6.15 -7.49 27.37
C LYS A 52 -6.97 -8.77 27.46
N ASN A 53 -8.28 -8.64 27.34
CA ASN A 53 -9.19 -9.77 27.22
C ASN A 53 -9.03 -10.49 25.87
N ILE A 54 -9.85 -11.49 25.62
CA ILE A 54 -9.92 -12.17 24.33
C ILE A 54 -10.30 -11.17 23.24
N LEU A 55 -9.46 -11.07 22.22
CA LEU A 55 -9.59 -10.08 21.16
C LEU A 55 -9.88 -10.74 19.81
N SER A 56 -10.66 -10.04 19.00
CA SER A 56 -10.82 -10.38 17.60
C SER A 56 -9.55 -10.02 16.78
N PRO A 57 -9.37 -10.58 15.57
CA PRO A 57 -8.28 -10.18 14.68
C PRO A 57 -8.24 -8.66 14.40
N LEU A 58 -9.41 -8.04 14.31
CA LEU A 58 -9.52 -6.60 14.08
C LEU A 58 -9.03 -5.80 15.28
N SER A 59 -9.44 -6.16 16.51
CA SER A 59 -8.96 -5.51 17.73
C SER A 59 -7.44 -5.66 17.91
N ILE A 60 -6.87 -6.81 17.50
CA ILE A 60 -5.41 -6.99 17.50
C ILE A 60 -4.75 -6.08 16.47
N TYR A 61 -5.37 -5.89 15.32
CA TYR A 61 -4.85 -4.98 14.30
C TYR A 61 -4.91 -3.51 14.77
N GLU A 62 -5.98 -3.09 15.43
CA GLU A 62 -6.08 -1.76 16.06
C GLU A 62 -4.97 -1.57 17.11
N LEU A 63 -4.78 -2.56 17.97
CA LEU A 63 -3.73 -2.55 18.98
C LEU A 63 -2.34 -2.45 18.34
N PHE A 64 -2.10 -3.23 17.27
CA PHE A 64 -0.87 -3.15 16.50
C PHE A 64 -0.65 -1.74 15.92
N LEU A 65 -1.66 -1.13 15.30
CA LEU A 65 -1.55 0.24 14.77
C LEU A 65 -1.24 1.25 15.88
N ALA A 66 -1.87 1.14 17.04
CA ALA A 66 -1.58 2.00 18.20
C ALA A 66 -0.13 1.84 18.66
N GLU A 67 0.36 0.61 18.80
CA GLU A 67 1.74 0.32 19.22
C GLU A 67 2.79 0.90 18.26
N ILE A 68 2.63 0.69 16.96
CA ILE A 68 3.59 1.25 15.99
C ILE A 68 3.54 2.79 15.93
N THR A 69 2.39 3.39 16.20
CA THR A 69 2.23 4.84 16.27
C THR A 69 3.01 5.39 17.48
N LEU A 70 2.88 4.75 18.63
CA LEU A 70 3.63 5.08 19.85
C LEU A 70 5.14 4.91 19.65
N ASP A 71 5.58 3.77 19.10
CA ASP A 71 7.00 3.48 18.83
C ASP A 71 7.66 4.57 17.98
N ASN A 72 6.91 5.08 16.98
CA ASN A 72 7.42 6.10 16.07
C ASN A 72 7.16 7.53 16.56
N LYS A 73 6.59 7.70 17.75
CA LYS A 73 6.22 9.01 18.31
C LYS A 73 5.34 9.82 17.36
N CYS A 74 4.40 9.13 16.71
CA CYS A 74 3.43 9.70 15.79
C CYS A 74 2.05 9.78 16.44
N PHE A 75 1.15 10.56 15.83
CA PHE A 75 -0.23 10.73 16.30
C PHE A 75 -1.25 9.99 15.42
N ILE A 76 -0.87 9.66 14.18
CA ILE A 76 -1.74 9.04 13.19
C ILE A 76 -1.08 7.77 12.68
N ALA A 77 -1.82 6.67 12.75
CA ALA A 77 -1.44 5.42 12.10
C ALA A 77 -1.74 5.50 10.60
N CYS A 78 -0.83 4.98 9.78
CA CYS A 78 -1.03 4.89 8.35
C CYS A 78 -0.79 3.46 7.87
N ASP A 79 -1.75 2.90 7.14
CA ASP A 79 -1.61 1.61 6.45
C ASP A 79 -1.63 1.81 4.93
N GLN A 80 -0.58 1.35 4.26
CA GLN A 80 -0.48 1.34 2.81
C GLN A 80 -0.53 -0.11 2.30
N THR A 81 -1.74 -0.66 2.21
CA THR A 81 -2.00 -1.98 1.62
C THR A 81 -2.87 -1.83 0.37
N PRO A 82 -2.34 -2.11 -0.84
CA PRO A 82 -3.07 -1.86 -2.10
C PRO A 82 -4.45 -2.54 -2.16
N ASN A 83 -4.61 -3.70 -1.54
CA ASN A 83 -5.87 -4.44 -1.53
C ASN A 83 -6.92 -3.84 -0.58
N ASN A 84 -6.60 -2.87 0.26
CA ASN A 84 -7.55 -2.23 1.16
C ASN A 84 -8.70 -1.55 0.40
N MET A 85 -8.47 -1.16 -0.84
CA MET A 85 -9.51 -0.60 -1.70
C MET A 85 -10.74 -1.51 -1.87
N TYR A 86 -10.56 -2.83 -1.87
CA TYR A 86 -11.67 -3.79 -1.98
C TYR A 86 -12.45 -3.99 -0.68
N TYR A 87 -11.96 -3.40 0.42
CA TYR A 87 -12.52 -3.47 1.76
C TYR A 87 -12.90 -2.09 2.31
N LEU A 88 -13.08 -1.10 1.44
CA LEU A 88 -13.38 0.27 1.85
C LEU A 88 -14.66 0.36 2.69
N LYS A 89 -15.68 -0.44 2.35
CA LYS A 89 -16.93 -0.47 3.12
C LYS A 89 -16.67 -0.90 4.56
N GLU A 90 -15.95 -2.00 4.73
CA GLU A 90 -15.61 -2.57 6.04
C GLU A 90 -14.67 -1.63 6.82
N ILE A 91 -13.65 -1.08 6.16
CA ILE A 91 -12.73 -0.11 6.77
C ILE A 91 -13.49 1.11 7.29
N LEU A 92 -14.36 1.69 6.47
CA LEU A 92 -15.14 2.87 6.86
C LEU A 92 -16.20 2.57 7.94
N LEU A 93 -16.64 1.33 8.04
CA LEU A 93 -17.55 0.87 9.07
C LEU A 93 -16.82 0.68 10.41
N TYR A 94 -15.73 -0.09 10.42
CA TYR A 94 -15.01 -0.47 11.63
C TYR A 94 -14.11 0.64 12.19
N PHE A 95 -13.61 1.52 11.30
CA PHE A 95 -12.78 2.67 11.68
C PHE A 95 -13.50 3.97 11.32
N PRO A 96 -14.41 4.46 12.18
CA PRO A 96 -15.24 5.63 11.88
C PRO A 96 -14.44 6.90 11.62
N ASN A 97 -13.23 7.03 12.19
CA ASN A 97 -12.32 8.15 12.01
C ASN A 97 -11.29 7.94 10.89
N ALA A 98 -11.30 6.80 10.21
CA ALA A 98 -10.36 6.55 9.13
C ALA A 98 -10.65 7.45 7.92
N LYS A 99 -9.59 8.06 7.39
CA LYS A 99 -9.59 8.78 6.11
C LYS A 99 -8.80 7.98 5.09
N VAL A 100 -9.30 7.90 3.88
CA VAL A 100 -8.74 7.06 2.83
C VAL A 100 -8.30 7.95 1.67
N ILE A 101 -7.01 7.88 1.34
CA ILE A 101 -6.44 8.51 0.15
C ILE A 101 -6.26 7.42 -0.90
N ASN A 102 -7.05 7.49 -1.97
CA ASN A 102 -6.89 6.59 -3.11
C ASN A 102 -6.05 7.26 -4.18
N MET A 103 -4.82 6.80 -4.34
CA MET A 103 -3.93 7.32 -5.37
C MET A 103 -4.13 6.57 -6.68
N VAL A 104 -4.62 7.28 -7.68
CA VAL A 104 -4.86 6.78 -9.04
C VAL A 104 -3.73 7.24 -9.96
N ARG A 105 -3.31 6.37 -10.85
CA ARG A 105 -2.25 6.66 -11.84
C ARG A 105 -2.70 6.23 -13.23
N ASP A 106 -2.14 6.86 -14.29
CA ASP A 106 -2.34 6.44 -15.69
C ASP A 106 -2.13 4.93 -15.84
N GLN A 107 -3.11 4.27 -16.42
CA GLN A 107 -3.13 2.82 -16.57
C GLN A 107 -1.91 2.29 -17.34
N ARG A 108 -1.42 3.03 -18.35
CA ARG A 108 -0.27 2.62 -19.18
C ARG A 108 1.03 2.68 -18.38
N ASP A 109 1.16 3.66 -17.48
CA ASP A 109 2.27 3.72 -16.53
C ASP A 109 2.22 2.61 -15.49
N VAL A 110 1.00 2.25 -15.04
CA VAL A 110 0.80 1.09 -14.16
C VAL A 110 1.17 -0.20 -14.89
N LEU A 111 0.73 -0.36 -16.13
CA LEU A 111 1.04 -1.52 -16.95
C LEU A 111 2.55 -1.67 -17.17
N LEU A 112 3.24 -0.58 -17.52
CA LEU A 112 4.70 -0.54 -17.65
C LEU A 112 5.41 -0.94 -16.35
N SER A 113 4.90 -0.45 -15.22
CA SER A 113 5.42 -0.81 -13.90
C SER A 113 5.23 -2.31 -13.59
N GLN A 114 4.06 -2.87 -13.91
CA GLN A 114 3.79 -4.29 -13.72
C GLN A 114 4.66 -5.16 -14.62
N LYS A 115 4.85 -4.79 -15.90
CA LYS A 115 5.74 -5.46 -16.83
C LYS A 115 7.17 -5.57 -16.32
N ASN A 116 7.66 -4.51 -15.66
CA ASN A 116 9.02 -4.44 -15.15
C ASN A 116 9.13 -4.83 -13.66
N LYS A 117 8.05 -5.29 -13.01
CA LYS A 117 8.02 -5.57 -11.57
C LYS A 117 9.10 -6.58 -11.14
N TRP A 118 9.39 -7.56 -11.97
CA TRP A 118 10.42 -8.57 -11.72
C TRP A 118 11.83 -7.97 -11.55
N LYS A 119 12.10 -6.81 -12.17
CA LYS A 119 13.41 -6.13 -12.09
C LYS A 119 13.69 -5.54 -10.70
N ARG A 120 12.67 -5.32 -9.86
CA ARG A 120 12.81 -4.64 -8.56
C ARG A 120 13.84 -5.28 -7.65
N ARG A 121 13.95 -6.62 -7.64
CA ARG A 121 14.97 -7.34 -6.89
C ARG A 121 16.39 -6.87 -7.22
N PHE A 122 16.66 -6.64 -8.50
CA PHE A 122 17.97 -6.25 -9.02
C PHE A 122 18.23 -4.74 -8.94
N LEU A 123 17.17 -3.96 -8.60
CA LEU A 123 17.23 -2.51 -8.54
C LEU A 123 17.23 -1.96 -7.09
N GLY A 124 17.51 -2.82 -6.11
CA GLY A 124 17.63 -2.42 -4.71
C GLY A 124 16.72 -3.16 -3.74
N ALA A 125 15.68 -3.85 -4.22
CA ALA A 125 14.78 -4.64 -3.38
C ALA A 125 15.25 -6.11 -3.26
N SER A 126 16.50 -6.34 -2.82
CA SER A 126 17.13 -7.67 -2.72
C SER A 126 16.41 -8.64 -1.79
N ALA A 127 15.62 -8.13 -0.83
CA ALA A 127 14.78 -8.94 0.06
C ALA A 127 13.64 -9.68 -0.67
N ILE A 128 13.29 -9.29 -1.91
CA ILE A 128 12.29 -10.01 -2.70
C ILE A 128 12.86 -11.39 -3.07
N PRO A 129 12.20 -12.51 -2.70
CA PRO A 129 12.68 -13.84 -3.07
C PRO A 129 12.77 -14.05 -4.58
N PHE A 130 13.71 -14.87 -5.03
CA PHE A 130 13.92 -15.10 -6.47
C PHE A 130 12.69 -15.73 -7.15
N TYR A 131 12.00 -16.63 -6.48
CA TYR A 131 10.75 -17.23 -7.01
C TYR A 131 9.64 -16.17 -7.25
N GLU A 132 9.56 -15.13 -6.42
CA GLU A 132 8.63 -14.02 -6.62
C GLU A 132 9.00 -13.18 -7.84
N THR A 133 10.28 -13.07 -8.14
CA THR A 133 10.79 -12.42 -9.35
C THR A 133 10.33 -13.17 -10.60
N ILE A 134 10.52 -14.50 -10.62
CA ILE A 134 10.05 -15.37 -11.71
C ILE A 134 8.52 -15.31 -11.83
N ARG A 135 7.81 -15.43 -10.71
CA ARG A 135 6.34 -15.34 -10.67
C ARG A 135 5.84 -14.01 -11.23
N SER A 136 6.48 -12.91 -10.89
CA SER A 136 6.11 -11.58 -11.39
C SER A 136 6.34 -11.43 -12.89
N TYR A 137 7.35 -12.10 -13.45
CA TYR A 137 7.62 -12.12 -14.87
C TYR A 137 6.59 -12.95 -15.64
N ILE A 138 6.31 -14.17 -15.18
CA ILE A 138 5.38 -15.11 -15.86
C ILE A 138 3.93 -14.59 -15.78
N ASN A 139 3.54 -14.03 -14.64
CA ASN A 139 2.15 -13.59 -14.42
C ASN A 139 1.84 -12.21 -15.03
N TYR A 140 2.79 -11.56 -15.70
CA TYR A 140 2.48 -10.33 -16.39
C TYR A 140 1.57 -10.59 -17.59
N HIS A 141 0.42 -9.93 -17.60
CA HIS A 141 -0.51 -9.98 -18.73
C HIS A 141 -1.21 -8.62 -18.88
N PRO A 142 -1.17 -7.96 -20.06
CA PRO A 142 -1.69 -6.61 -20.23
C PRO A 142 -3.19 -6.50 -19.96
N ILE A 143 -4.00 -7.44 -20.44
CA ILE A 143 -5.45 -7.46 -20.24
C ILE A 143 -5.78 -7.66 -18.75
N LEU A 144 -5.12 -8.61 -18.08
CA LEU A 144 -5.38 -8.89 -16.66
C LEU A 144 -5.03 -7.69 -15.79
N SER A 145 -3.86 -7.08 -16.02
CA SER A 145 -3.42 -5.89 -15.30
C SER A 145 -4.40 -4.72 -15.51
N SER A 146 -4.93 -4.56 -16.72
CA SER A 146 -5.90 -3.52 -17.04
C SER A 146 -7.27 -3.78 -16.42
N LYS A 147 -7.73 -5.03 -16.36
CA LYS A 147 -8.97 -5.40 -15.66
C LYS A 147 -8.87 -5.12 -14.16
N ILE A 148 -7.75 -5.47 -13.54
CA ILE A 148 -7.51 -5.19 -12.11
C ILE A 148 -7.54 -3.68 -11.86
N TRP A 149 -6.90 -2.89 -12.72
CA TRP A 149 -6.90 -1.43 -12.63
C TRP A 149 -8.32 -0.86 -12.75
N ASN A 150 -9.11 -1.29 -13.76
CA ASN A 150 -10.51 -0.90 -13.93
C ASN A 150 -11.37 -1.27 -12.72
N SER A 151 -11.29 -2.52 -12.27
CA SER A 151 -12.04 -2.97 -11.09
C SER A 151 -11.72 -2.13 -9.87
N SER A 152 -10.47 -1.70 -9.73
CA SER A 152 -10.05 -0.84 -8.62
C SER A 152 -10.71 0.55 -8.69
N LEU A 153 -10.81 1.13 -9.88
CA LEU A 153 -11.49 2.41 -10.08
C LEU A 153 -13.00 2.29 -9.89
N GLU A 154 -13.62 1.27 -10.49
CA GLU A 154 -15.06 1.02 -10.35
C GLU A 154 -15.46 0.81 -8.89
N TYR A 155 -14.63 0.09 -8.14
CA TYR A 155 -14.89 -0.10 -6.71
C TYR A 155 -14.78 1.20 -5.93
N THR A 156 -13.72 1.97 -6.17
CA THR A 156 -13.50 3.25 -5.48
C THR A 156 -14.54 4.31 -5.86
N ALA A 157 -15.03 4.28 -7.12
CA ALA A 157 -16.06 5.20 -7.60
C ALA A 157 -17.35 5.14 -6.77
N LYS A 158 -17.64 3.99 -6.14
CA LYS A 158 -18.80 3.85 -5.23
C LYS A 158 -18.70 4.73 -3.98
N PHE A 159 -17.53 5.23 -3.66
CA PHE A 159 -17.23 6.01 -2.47
C PHE A 159 -16.87 7.48 -2.77
N THR A 160 -17.01 7.94 -4.01
CA THR A 160 -16.66 9.32 -4.41
C THR A 160 -17.41 10.40 -3.62
N ASN A 161 -18.63 10.11 -3.16
CA ASN A 161 -19.43 11.03 -2.36
C ASN A 161 -19.18 10.89 -0.84
N ASN A 162 -18.26 10.03 -0.41
CA ASN A 162 -17.93 9.87 0.99
C ASN A 162 -16.84 10.85 1.38
N SER A 163 -17.13 11.77 2.30
CA SER A 163 -16.19 12.81 2.78
C SER A 163 -14.90 12.26 3.39
N ARG A 164 -14.87 10.97 3.73
CA ARG A 164 -13.68 10.29 4.27
C ARG A 164 -12.85 9.58 3.20
N VAL A 165 -13.24 9.67 1.92
CA VAL A 165 -12.50 9.06 0.80
C VAL A 165 -12.14 10.13 -0.20
N TRP A 166 -10.86 10.30 -0.46
CA TRP A 166 -10.36 11.27 -1.42
C TRP A 166 -9.51 10.58 -2.49
N VAL A 167 -9.78 10.93 -3.75
CA VAL A 167 -9.02 10.41 -4.90
C VAL A 167 -7.98 11.43 -5.31
N VAL A 168 -6.71 11.02 -5.32
CA VAL A 168 -5.57 11.83 -5.73
C VAL A 168 -4.97 11.26 -7.00
N ARG A 169 -4.78 12.08 -8.03
CA ARG A 169 -4.05 11.65 -9.22
C ARG A 169 -2.55 11.74 -8.98
N PHE A 170 -1.85 10.67 -9.26
CA PHE A 170 -0.40 10.61 -9.11
C PHE A 170 0.31 11.64 -10.01
N GLU A 171 -0.22 11.86 -11.21
CA GLU A 171 0.30 12.84 -12.16
C GLU A 171 0.23 14.27 -11.63
N ASP A 172 -0.85 14.62 -10.92
CA ASP A 172 -1.03 15.94 -10.31
C ASP A 172 -0.02 16.15 -9.16
N LEU A 173 0.20 15.11 -8.35
CA LEU A 173 1.24 15.11 -7.32
C LEU A 173 2.65 15.33 -7.92
N LEU A 174 2.93 14.78 -9.09
CA LEU A 174 4.23 14.97 -9.76
C LEU A 174 4.40 16.37 -10.36
N VAL A 175 3.31 17.02 -10.78
CA VAL A 175 3.34 18.35 -11.42
C VAL A 175 3.30 19.47 -10.38
N GLU A 176 2.43 19.33 -9.38
CA GLU A 176 2.18 20.35 -8.37
C GLU A 176 2.31 19.79 -6.94
N PRO A 177 3.48 19.26 -6.55
CA PRO A 177 3.62 18.51 -5.31
C PRO A 177 3.24 19.32 -4.07
N ILE A 178 3.61 20.60 -4.03
CA ILE A 178 3.29 21.47 -2.89
C ILE A 178 1.78 21.65 -2.72
N ARG A 179 1.06 21.90 -3.83
CA ARG A 179 -0.39 22.08 -3.81
C ARG A 179 -1.08 20.81 -3.35
N ILE A 180 -0.77 19.67 -3.98
CA ILE A 180 -1.41 18.41 -3.67
C ILE A 180 -1.12 17.95 -2.23
N ILE A 181 0.12 18.09 -1.74
CA ILE A 181 0.42 17.73 -0.35
C ILE A 181 -0.29 18.65 0.65
N LYS A 182 -0.46 19.94 0.35
CA LYS A 182 -1.27 20.84 1.20
C LYS A 182 -2.74 20.41 1.24
N GLU A 183 -3.32 20.05 0.09
CA GLU A 183 -4.68 19.52 0.01
C GLU A 183 -4.81 18.19 0.78
N VAL A 184 -3.82 17.28 0.70
CA VAL A 184 -3.74 16.06 1.52
C VAL A 184 -3.73 16.41 3.01
N CYS A 185 -2.91 17.36 3.42
CA CYS A 185 -2.84 17.79 4.82
C CYS A 185 -4.17 18.35 5.31
N GLN A 186 -4.82 19.20 4.49
CA GLN A 186 -6.14 19.74 4.79
C GLN A 186 -7.19 18.61 4.93
N PHE A 187 -7.19 17.65 4.01
CA PHE A 187 -8.08 16.50 4.08
C PHE A 187 -7.85 15.67 5.34
N LEU A 188 -6.58 15.47 5.73
CA LEU A 188 -6.20 14.72 6.93
C LEU A 188 -6.33 15.53 8.22
N GLU A 189 -6.57 16.86 8.14
CA GLU A 189 -6.62 17.78 9.28
C GLU A 189 -5.28 17.84 10.04
N ILE A 190 -4.17 17.90 9.29
CA ILE A 190 -2.82 18.04 9.81
C ILE A 190 -2.10 19.22 9.19
N ASP A 191 -1.11 19.74 9.89
CA ASP A 191 -0.30 20.85 9.39
C ASP A 191 0.65 20.43 8.25
N PHE A 192 0.77 21.26 7.24
CA PHE A 192 1.74 21.07 6.17
C PHE A 192 3.15 21.39 6.65
N ASN A 193 4.10 20.47 6.36
CA ASN A 193 5.51 20.69 6.57
C ASN A 193 6.27 20.44 5.25
N LYS A 194 7.23 21.32 4.92
CA LYS A 194 8.08 21.18 3.71
C LYS A 194 8.89 19.87 3.68
N GLU A 195 9.19 19.29 4.83
CA GLU A 195 9.86 17.99 4.92
C GLU A 195 9.05 16.84 4.30
N MET A 196 7.71 16.98 4.21
CA MET A 196 6.83 16.03 3.53
C MET A 196 7.09 15.91 2.02
N LEU A 197 7.79 16.88 1.43
CA LEU A 197 8.21 16.84 0.03
C LEU A 197 9.49 16.02 -0.18
N LYS A 198 10.20 15.69 0.88
CA LYS A 198 11.45 14.93 0.86
C LYS A 198 11.15 13.43 0.90
N VAL A 199 10.83 12.86 -0.24
CA VAL A 199 10.48 11.44 -0.36
C VAL A 199 11.66 10.66 -0.93
N PRO A 200 12.10 9.56 -0.31
CA PRO A 200 13.19 8.75 -0.83
C PRO A 200 12.79 8.08 -2.17
N VAL A 201 13.72 8.05 -3.10
CA VAL A 201 13.54 7.42 -4.41
C VAL A 201 13.80 5.93 -4.29
N ILE A 202 12.79 5.17 -3.87
CA ILE A 202 12.88 3.72 -3.64
C ILE A 202 11.72 2.97 -4.32
N GLY A 203 11.86 1.65 -4.45
CA GLY A 203 10.80 0.75 -4.95
C GLY A 203 10.49 0.91 -6.44
N SER A 204 11.38 1.50 -7.22
CA SER A 204 11.22 1.63 -8.67
C SER A 204 11.36 0.27 -9.36
N SER A 205 10.55 0.05 -10.41
CA SER A 205 10.71 -1.10 -11.33
C SER A 205 11.59 -0.78 -12.55
N THR A 206 12.12 0.44 -12.63
CA THR A 206 12.84 0.93 -13.81
C THR A 206 14.16 1.67 -13.51
N HIS A 207 14.39 2.01 -12.24
CA HIS A 207 15.61 2.68 -11.79
C HIS A 207 16.09 2.06 -10.50
N GLN A 208 17.40 2.14 -10.27
CA GLN A 208 18.00 1.71 -9.01
C GLN A 208 17.50 2.59 -7.85
N ASP A 209 17.31 1.97 -6.69
CA ASP A 209 16.91 2.68 -5.48
C ASP A 209 18.06 3.62 -5.03
N VAL A 210 17.71 4.90 -4.84
CA VAL A 210 18.62 5.93 -4.35
C VAL A 210 18.06 6.50 -3.05
N ARG A 211 18.45 5.90 -1.92
CA ARG A 211 17.89 6.27 -0.59
C ARG A 211 18.23 7.69 -0.18
N ASN A 212 19.38 8.20 -0.58
CA ASN A 212 19.85 9.53 -0.21
C ASN A 212 19.30 10.66 -1.09
N ARG A 213 18.59 10.31 -2.16
CA ARG A 213 17.93 11.29 -3.03
C ARG A 213 16.48 11.47 -2.57
N LEU A 214 16.21 12.62 -1.95
CA LEU A 214 14.90 12.96 -1.39
C LEU A 214 14.21 13.96 -2.29
N LEU A 215 13.32 13.49 -3.17
CA LEU A 215 12.52 14.36 -4.05
C LEU A 215 11.30 13.63 -4.63
N ILE A 216 10.31 14.43 -5.01
CA ILE A 216 9.20 13.96 -5.85
C ILE A 216 9.67 14.06 -7.30
N ASP A 217 9.83 12.90 -7.95
CA ASP A 217 10.44 12.79 -9.27
C ASP A 217 9.39 12.93 -10.39
N SER A 218 9.31 14.12 -10.97
CA SER A 218 8.37 14.43 -12.07
C SER A 218 8.63 13.63 -13.36
N SER A 219 9.83 13.06 -13.54
CA SER A 219 10.14 12.21 -14.71
C SER A 219 9.34 10.90 -14.76
N LYS A 220 8.63 10.59 -13.67
CA LYS A 220 7.75 9.41 -13.59
C LYS A 220 6.38 9.61 -14.25
N LYS A 221 6.04 10.85 -14.64
CA LYS A 221 4.82 11.16 -15.39
C LYS A 221 4.94 10.66 -16.83
N GLU A 222 3.89 10.01 -17.30
CA GLU A 222 3.78 9.53 -18.70
C GLU A 222 4.98 8.72 -19.20
N LYS A 223 5.63 7.99 -18.30
CA LYS A 223 6.86 7.24 -18.59
C LYS A 223 6.67 6.21 -19.71
N TRP A 224 5.45 5.68 -19.87
CA TRP A 224 5.09 4.76 -20.93
C TRP A 224 5.33 5.33 -22.33
N LYS A 225 5.31 6.66 -22.52
CA LYS A 225 5.59 7.34 -23.79
C LYS A 225 7.06 7.20 -24.21
N ASN A 226 7.96 6.99 -23.25
CA ASN A 226 9.39 6.80 -23.49
C ASN A 226 9.74 5.35 -23.88
N GLY A 227 8.73 4.51 -24.17
CA GLY A 227 8.90 3.13 -24.56
C GLY A 227 8.73 2.13 -23.41
N GLY A 228 9.03 0.86 -23.71
CA GLY A 228 8.90 -0.26 -22.76
C GLY A 228 7.58 -1.02 -22.85
N LEU A 229 6.55 -0.44 -23.45
CA LEU A 229 5.33 -1.13 -23.90
C LEU A 229 5.34 -1.18 -25.45
N ASN A 230 4.91 -2.28 -26.02
CA ASN A 230 4.68 -2.37 -27.46
C ASN A 230 3.26 -1.91 -27.83
N SER A 231 3.00 -1.67 -29.11
CA SER A 231 1.72 -1.17 -29.59
C SER A 231 0.54 -2.11 -29.28
N ALA A 232 0.77 -3.42 -29.30
CA ALA A 232 -0.26 -4.41 -28.96
C ALA A 232 -0.62 -4.36 -27.47
N GLU A 233 0.35 -4.20 -26.56
CA GLU A 233 0.10 -4.05 -25.13
C GLU A 233 -0.72 -2.78 -24.83
N ILE A 234 -0.36 -1.67 -25.49
CA ILE A 234 -1.08 -0.40 -25.34
C ILE A 234 -2.51 -0.56 -25.86
N TYR A 235 -2.69 -1.11 -27.07
CA TYR A 235 -3.99 -1.33 -27.67
C TYR A 235 -4.89 -2.23 -26.81
N LEU A 236 -4.39 -3.40 -26.41
CA LEU A 236 -5.13 -4.34 -25.55
C LEU A 236 -5.52 -3.71 -24.20
N SER A 237 -4.64 -2.90 -23.64
CA SER A 237 -4.95 -2.23 -22.39
C SER A 237 -6.07 -1.19 -22.56
N GLN A 238 -6.03 -0.41 -23.64
CA GLN A 238 -7.05 0.60 -23.95
C GLN A 238 -8.42 -0.03 -24.25
N LEU A 239 -8.47 -1.17 -24.98
CA LEU A 239 -9.71 -1.89 -25.21
C LEU A 239 -10.47 -2.27 -23.93
N VAL A 240 -9.72 -2.56 -22.86
CA VAL A 240 -10.31 -2.94 -21.56
C VAL A 240 -10.81 -1.73 -20.79
N THR A 241 -10.17 -0.56 -20.97
CA THR A 241 -10.43 0.64 -20.14
C THR A 241 -11.33 1.69 -20.80
N ASN A 242 -11.57 1.59 -22.11
CA ASN A 242 -12.45 2.51 -22.87
C ASN A 242 -13.94 2.11 -22.76
N ARG A 243 -14.44 1.83 -21.56
CA ARG A 243 -15.87 1.62 -21.31
C ARG A 243 -16.50 2.80 -20.62
#